data_aae310f1635d11abf47d7944f62643a0
#
_entry.id   aae310f1635d11abf47d7944f62643a0
#
_cell.length_a   1.000
_cell.length_b   1.000
_cell.length_c   1.000
_cell.angle_alpha   90.00
_cell.angle_beta   90.00
_cell.angle_gamma   90.00
#
_symmetry.space_group_name_H-M   'P 1'
#
loop_
_entity.id
_entity.type
_entity.pdbx_description
1 polymer ?
#
loop_
_entity_poly.entity_id
_entity_poly.type
_entity_poly.pdbx_seq_one_letter_code
_entity_poly.pdbx_strand_id
1 'polypeptide(L)'
;YAGLCECVRYMKGVSHTEPKEGTPFALKVMQYLNDACEQWKKESNIDFSIYGTPLESTTYKFAKCLQKRFGIIEGVTDKNYITNSYHVHVTEQINAFDKLKFESQFQKLSPGGAISYVEVPNMQDNIPAVLSVMQYIYDNIMYAELNTQSDYCQVCGYDGEIKIVEEEGSGKLI
;
A
#
# COMPACT_ATOMS: atom_id res chain seq x y z
N TYR A 1 -4.64 -1.93 -10.43
CA TYR A 1 -3.55 -2.92 -10.26
C TYR A 1 -3.30 -3.23 -8.79
N ALA A 2 -2.70 -4.38 -8.53
CA ALA A 2 -2.31 -4.84 -7.20
C ALA A 2 -1.05 -5.72 -7.34
N GLY A 3 -0.30 -5.90 -6.24
CA GLY A 3 0.79 -6.85 -6.20
C GLY A 3 2.11 -6.35 -6.81
N LEU A 4 2.34 -5.05 -6.85
CA LEU A 4 3.62 -4.52 -7.35
C LEU A 4 4.79 -4.97 -6.45
N CYS A 5 4.59 -5.00 -5.14
CA CYS A 5 5.56 -5.51 -4.17
C CYS A 5 5.92 -6.98 -4.45
N GLU A 6 4.91 -7.83 -4.59
CA GLU A 6 5.09 -9.25 -4.87
C GLU A 6 5.72 -9.49 -6.25
N CYS A 7 5.33 -8.69 -7.25
CA CYS A 7 5.93 -8.74 -8.58
C CYS A 7 7.44 -8.46 -8.53
N VAL A 8 7.84 -7.39 -7.85
CA VAL A 8 9.26 -7.04 -7.72
C VAL A 8 10.01 -8.10 -6.93
N ARG A 9 9.44 -8.59 -5.85
CA ARG A 9 10.05 -9.65 -5.04
C ARG A 9 10.25 -10.94 -5.85
N TYR A 10 9.26 -11.34 -6.63
CA TYR A 10 9.38 -12.51 -7.50
C TYR A 10 10.43 -12.34 -8.58
N MET A 11 10.48 -11.17 -9.23
CA MET A 11 11.36 -10.91 -10.37
C MET A 11 12.79 -10.55 -9.98
N LYS A 12 12.99 -9.95 -8.81
CA LYS A 12 14.27 -9.38 -8.37
C LYS A 12 14.80 -9.95 -7.05
N GLY A 13 13.98 -10.66 -6.28
CA GLY A 13 14.35 -11.17 -4.97
C GLY A 13 14.41 -10.12 -3.86
N VAL A 14 14.07 -8.86 -4.14
CA VAL A 14 14.11 -7.75 -3.19
C VAL A 14 12.77 -7.06 -3.08
N SER A 15 12.55 -6.26 -2.02
CA SER A 15 11.37 -5.42 -1.90
C SER A 15 11.35 -4.33 -2.99
N HIS A 16 10.14 -3.90 -3.38
CA HIS A 16 9.99 -2.75 -4.29
C HIS A 16 10.41 -1.42 -3.65
N THR A 17 10.57 -1.37 -2.32
CA THR A 17 11.12 -0.24 -1.57
C THR A 17 12.66 -0.20 -1.57
N GLU A 18 13.32 -1.28 -1.98
CA GLU A 18 14.78 -1.34 -2.05
C GLU A 18 15.29 -0.38 -3.14
N PRO A 19 16.16 0.61 -2.78
CA PRO A 19 16.44 1.76 -3.65
C PRO A 19 17.33 1.45 -4.86
N LYS A 20 18.13 0.38 -4.82
CA LYS A 20 19.11 0.11 -5.90
C LYS A 20 18.50 -0.66 -7.07
N GLU A 21 17.70 -1.66 -6.78
CA GLU A 21 17.11 -2.54 -7.79
C GLU A 21 15.57 -2.58 -7.74
N GLY A 22 15.00 -2.62 -6.53
CA GLY A 22 13.56 -2.78 -6.32
C GLY A 22 12.76 -1.59 -6.83
N THR A 23 13.04 -0.39 -6.33
CA THR A 23 12.33 0.83 -6.72
C THR A 23 12.49 1.16 -8.21
N PRO A 24 13.71 1.13 -8.80
CA PRO A 24 13.87 1.38 -10.23
C PRO A 24 13.11 0.36 -11.10
N PHE A 25 13.09 -0.90 -10.71
CA PHE A 25 12.33 -1.91 -11.44
C PHE A 25 10.82 -1.69 -11.32
N ALA A 26 10.32 -1.39 -10.13
CA ALA A 26 8.91 -1.07 -9.91
C ALA A 26 8.44 0.14 -10.76
N LEU A 27 9.23 1.22 -10.77
CA LEU A 27 8.94 2.40 -11.60
C LEU A 27 8.94 2.06 -13.10
N LYS A 28 9.86 1.21 -13.53
CA LYS A 28 9.91 0.74 -14.94
C LYS A 28 8.68 -0.08 -15.31
N VAL A 29 8.19 -0.93 -14.41
CA VAL A 29 6.92 -1.68 -14.62
C VAL A 29 5.76 -0.72 -14.79
N MET A 30 5.65 0.29 -13.92
CA MET A 30 4.58 1.28 -14.00
C MET A 30 4.65 2.12 -15.27
N GLN A 31 5.86 2.52 -15.69
CA GLN A 31 6.03 3.23 -16.96
C GLN A 31 5.60 2.37 -18.15
N TYR A 32 6.02 1.11 -18.19
CA TYR A 32 5.62 0.17 -19.24
C TYR A 32 4.09 0.02 -19.35
N LEU A 33 3.40 -0.03 -18.20
CA LEU A 33 1.93 -0.11 -18.19
C LEU A 33 1.29 1.18 -18.73
N ASN A 34 1.84 2.36 -18.41
CA ASN A 34 1.37 3.62 -18.97
C ASN A 34 1.60 3.69 -20.48
N ASP A 35 2.77 3.27 -20.94
CA ASP A 35 3.09 3.23 -22.39
C ASP A 35 2.12 2.29 -23.14
N ALA A 36 1.75 1.16 -22.55
CA ALA A 36 0.74 0.26 -23.10
C ALA A 36 -0.65 0.91 -23.17
N CYS A 37 -1.06 1.65 -22.13
CA CYS A 37 -2.31 2.41 -22.14
C CYS A 37 -2.34 3.44 -23.27
N GLU A 38 -1.27 4.17 -23.48
CA GLU A 38 -1.14 5.13 -24.57
C GLU A 38 -1.17 4.48 -25.96
N GLN A 39 -0.58 3.30 -26.09
CA GLN A 39 -0.66 2.53 -27.33
C GLN A 39 -2.09 2.09 -27.60
N TRP A 40 -2.78 1.50 -26.63
CA TRP A 40 -4.17 1.05 -26.77
C TRP A 40 -5.12 2.21 -27.10
N LYS A 41 -4.89 3.39 -26.51
CA LYS A 41 -5.63 4.61 -26.85
C LYS A 41 -5.48 4.94 -28.34
N LYS A 42 -4.27 4.90 -28.89
CA LYS A 42 -4.02 5.19 -30.31
C LYS A 42 -4.68 4.17 -31.23
N GLU A 43 -4.67 2.89 -30.84
CA GLU A 43 -5.22 1.79 -31.65
C GLU A 43 -6.75 1.74 -31.63
N SER A 44 -7.38 2.05 -30.49
CA SER A 44 -8.82 1.88 -30.29
C SER A 44 -9.62 3.18 -30.23
N ASN A 45 -8.96 4.33 -30.10
CA ASN A 45 -9.56 5.63 -29.80
C ASN A 45 -10.40 5.63 -28.50
N ILE A 46 -9.97 4.81 -27.53
CA ILE A 46 -10.56 4.70 -26.19
C ILE A 46 -9.47 5.08 -25.17
N ASP A 47 -9.81 5.90 -24.19
CA ASP A 47 -8.89 6.24 -23.11
C ASP A 47 -8.72 5.08 -22.14
N PHE A 48 -7.47 4.78 -21.83
CA PHE A 48 -7.07 3.82 -20.81
C PHE A 48 -6.18 4.50 -19.78
N SER A 49 -6.35 4.14 -18.53
CA SER A 49 -5.49 4.65 -17.46
C SER A 49 -5.25 3.60 -16.38
N ILE A 50 -4.10 3.69 -15.72
CA ILE A 50 -3.77 2.85 -14.58
C ILE A 50 -4.44 3.44 -13.34
N TYR A 51 -5.10 2.58 -12.58
CA TYR A 51 -5.75 2.92 -11.33
C TYR A 51 -5.20 2.09 -10.18
N GLY A 52 -4.64 2.75 -9.16
CA GLY A 52 -4.17 2.17 -7.90
C GLY A 52 -5.27 2.20 -6.84
N THR A 53 -6.30 1.39 -7.01
CA THR A 53 -7.44 1.36 -6.08
C THR A 53 -7.20 0.45 -4.88
N PRO A 54 -7.77 0.74 -3.70
CA PRO A 54 -7.93 -0.22 -2.62
C PRO A 54 -8.75 -1.43 -3.09
N LEU A 55 -8.27 -2.63 -2.81
CA LEU A 55 -8.84 -3.88 -3.33
C LEU A 55 -8.93 -4.98 -2.24
N GLU A 56 -9.29 -4.64 -1.00
CA GLU A 56 -9.15 -5.53 0.16
C GLU A 56 -9.68 -6.94 -0.11
N SER A 57 -10.95 -7.07 -0.49
CA SER A 57 -11.56 -8.39 -0.77
C SER A 57 -10.99 -9.06 -2.01
N THR A 58 -10.57 -8.28 -3.00
CA THR A 58 -10.00 -8.78 -4.25
C THR A 58 -8.56 -9.26 -4.05
N THR A 59 -7.77 -8.58 -3.22
CA THR A 59 -6.41 -9.01 -2.89
C THR A 59 -6.38 -10.35 -2.17
N TYR A 60 -7.36 -10.61 -1.29
CA TYR A 60 -7.54 -11.93 -0.68
C TYR A 60 -7.84 -13.01 -1.73
N LYS A 61 -8.79 -12.75 -2.64
CA LYS A 61 -9.11 -13.70 -3.72
C LYS A 61 -7.90 -13.97 -4.61
N PHE A 62 -7.15 -12.94 -4.98
CA PHE A 62 -5.92 -13.10 -5.76
C PHE A 62 -4.90 -13.97 -5.03
N ALA A 63 -4.64 -13.73 -3.76
CA ALA A 63 -3.73 -14.55 -2.96
C ALA A 63 -4.14 -16.02 -3.00
N LYS A 64 -5.43 -16.34 -2.75
CA LYS A 64 -5.93 -17.72 -2.81
C LYS A 64 -5.82 -18.35 -4.20
N CYS A 65 -6.10 -17.60 -5.26
CA CYS A 65 -5.96 -18.10 -6.63
C CYS A 65 -4.49 -18.36 -6.99
N LEU A 66 -3.58 -17.49 -6.59
CA LEU A 66 -2.15 -17.64 -6.82
C LEU A 66 -1.59 -18.84 -6.05
N GLN A 67 -1.96 -19.01 -4.76
CA GLN A 67 -1.59 -20.17 -3.97
C GLN A 67 -2.06 -21.48 -4.61
N LYS A 68 -3.31 -21.53 -5.06
CA LYS A 68 -3.87 -22.71 -5.73
C LYS A 68 -3.15 -23.03 -7.03
N ARG A 69 -2.73 -22.04 -7.79
CA ARG A 69 -2.14 -22.19 -9.12
C ARG A 69 -0.64 -22.44 -9.08
N PHE A 70 0.08 -21.79 -8.19
CA PHE A 70 1.54 -21.74 -8.18
C PHE A 70 2.16 -22.28 -6.89
N GLY A 71 1.34 -22.65 -5.89
CA GLY A 71 1.81 -23.06 -4.57
C GLY A 71 2.23 -21.88 -3.70
N ILE A 72 2.91 -22.20 -2.60
CA ILE A 72 3.44 -21.21 -1.67
C ILE A 72 4.85 -20.81 -2.12
N ILE A 73 5.03 -19.53 -2.40
CA ILE A 73 6.30 -18.89 -2.74
C ILE A 73 6.58 -17.85 -1.69
N GLU A 74 7.68 -17.98 -0.96
CA GLU A 74 8.06 -17.10 0.15
C GLU A 74 8.16 -15.63 -0.29
N GLY A 75 7.51 -14.75 0.49
CA GLY A 75 7.43 -13.31 0.22
C GLY A 75 6.56 -12.92 -0.97
N VAL A 76 5.90 -13.89 -1.64
CA VAL A 76 5.06 -13.64 -2.81
C VAL A 76 3.64 -14.17 -2.61
N THR A 77 3.48 -15.47 -2.39
CA THR A 77 2.16 -16.11 -2.23
C THR A 77 1.95 -16.73 -0.83
N ASP A 78 2.83 -16.48 0.10
CA ASP A 78 2.82 -17.03 1.46
C ASP A 78 1.82 -16.35 2.41
N LYS A 79 1.16 -15.29 1.94
CA LYS A 79 0.18 -14.51 2.72
C LYS A 79 -1.25 -14.72 2.19
N ASN A 80 -2.21 -14.35 3.01
CA ASN A 80 -3.63 -14.39 2.66
C ASN A 80 -4.10 -13.16 1.87
N TYR A 81 -3.21 -12.28 1.45
CA TYR A 81 -3.49 -11.08 0.68
C TYR A 81 -2.33 -10.78 -0.27
N ILE A 82 -2.60 -9.96 -1.27
CA ILE A 82 -1.60 -9.33 -2.15
C ILE A 82 -1.61 -7.83 -1.82
N THR A 83 -0.43 -7.22 -1.78
CA THR A 83 -0.30 -5.79 -1.46
C THR A 83 -1.10 -4.95 -2.46
N ASN A 84 -1.89 -4.00 -1.94
CA ASN A 84 -2.62 -3.06 -2.78
C ASN A 84 -1.66 -2.21 -3.59
N SER A 85 -1.95 -2.02 -4.87
CA SER A 85 -1.25 -1.14 -5.79
C SER A 85 0.28 -1.10 -5.58
N TYR A 86 0.82 0.09 -5.26
CA TYR A 86 2.24 0.37 -4.99
C TYR A 86 2.57 0.46 -3.50
N HIS A 87 1.62 0.26 -2.62
CA HIS A 87 1.80 0.55 -1.19
C HIS A 87 3.01 -0.18 -0.61
N VAL A 88 3.68 0.50 0.31
CA VAL A 88 4.70 -0.12 1.16
C VAL A 88 4.05 -1.26 1.93
N HIS A 89 4.72 -2.41 1.97
CA HIS A 89 4.20 -3.57 2.66
C HIS A 89 4.03 -3.29 4.16
N VAL A 90 2.91 -3.71 4.74
CA VAL A 90 2.54 -3.40 6.15
C VAL A 90 3.55 -3.87 7.20
N THR A 91 4.41 -4.83 6.88
CA THR A 91 5.47 -5.29 7.78
C THR A 91 6.75 -4.47 7.70
N GLU A 92 6.87 -3.56 6.72
CA GLU A 92 8.05 -2.72 6.59
C GLU A 92 8.01 -1.59 7.63
N GLN A 93 9.09 -1.49 8.42
CA GLN A 93 9.25 -0.41 9.39
C GLN A 93 9.73 0.85 8.65
N ILE A 94 8.81 1.74 8.35
CA ILE A 94 9.07 2.98 7.61
C ILE A 94 8.33 4.13 8.31
N ASN A 95 8.96 5.29 8.41
CA ASN A 95 8.28 6.47 8.92
C ASN A 95 7.35 7.11 7.87
N ALA A 96 6.43 7.95 8.32
CA ALA A 96 5.41 8.57 7.48
C ALA A 96 6.01 9.35 6.29
N PHE A 97 7.07 10.14 6.51
CA PHE A 97 7.68 10.94 5.47
C PHE A 97 8.39 10.11 4.40
N ASP A 98 9.13 9.08 4.82
CA ASP A 98 9.80 8.18 3.89
C ASP A 98 8.79 7.34 3.09
N LYS A 99 7.71 6.90 3.74
CA LYS A 99 6.59 6.23 3.06
C LYS A 99 5.96 7.13 2.00
N LEU A 100 5.58 8.35 2.37
CA LEU A 100 4.99 9.32 1.44
C LEU A 100 5.97 9.66 0.30
N LYS A 101 7.26 9.84 0.60
CA LYS A 101 8.30 10.08 -0.40
C LYS A 101 8.40 8.93 -1.41
N PHE A 102 8.38 7.70 -0.93
CA PHE A 102 8.39 6.52 -1.79
C PHE A 102 7.13 6.46 -2.65
N GLU A 103 5.95 6.55 -2.04
CA GLU A 103 4.66 6.38 -2.72
C GLU A 103 4.33 7.52 -3.69
N SER A 104 4.82 8.74 -3.46
CA SER A 104 4.62 9.89 -4.35
C SER A 104 5.08 9.65 -5.79
N GLN A 105 6.12 8.84 -5.97
CA GLN A 105 6.65 8.51 -7.29
C GLN A 105 5.65 7.67 -8.09
N PHE A 106 4.90 6.80 -7.44
CA PHE A 106 3.93 5.88 -8.04
C PHE A 106 2.57 6.54 -8.27
N GLN A 107 2.16 7.48 -7.41
CA GLN A 107 0.94 8.24 -7.62
C GLN A 107 0.98 8.98 -8.96
N LYS A 108 2.09 9.60 -9.28
CA LYS A 108 2.30 10.29 -10.58
C LYS A 108 2.20 9.35 -11.79
N LEU A 109 2.46 8.06 -11.58
CA LEU A 109 2.34 7.01 -12.60
C LEU A 109 0.99 6.27 -12.56
N SER A 110 0.05 6.76 -11.79
CA SER A 110 -1.30 6.20 -11.65
C SER A 110 -2.37 7.24 -12.03
N PRO A 111 -2.45 7.64 -13.31
CA PRO A 111 -3.32 8.75 -13.76
C PRO A 111 -4.81 8.48 -13.58
N GLY A 112 -5.23 7.23 -13.43
CA GLY A 112 -6.61 6.85 -13.11
C GLY A 112 -7.00 7.12 -11.66
N GLY A 113 -6.05 7.48 -10.82
CA GLY A 113 -6.20 7.75 -9.40
C GLY A 113 -5.43 6.77 -8.52
N ALA A 114 -5.02 7.25 -7.37
CA ALA A 114 -4.36 6.49 -6.33
C ALA A 114 -4.44 7.23 -5.00
N ILE A 115 -4.43 6.49 -3.90
CA ILE A 115 -4.44 7.05 -2.55
C ILE A 115 -3.26 6.48 -1.77
N SER A 116 -2.67 7.27 -0.89
CA SER A 116 -1.68 6.83 0.09
C SER A 116 -2.27 6.89 1.49
N TYR A 117 -2.17 5.79 2.22
CA TYR A 117 -2.59 5.71 3.62
C TYR A 117 -1.40 5.88 4.53
N VAL A 118 -1.49 6.78 5.49
CA VAL A 118 -0.43 7.01 6.47
C VAL A 118 -1.01 6.90 7.87
N GLU A 119 -0.47 5.97 8.64
CA GLU A 119 -0.77 5.88 10.06
C GLU A 119 0.16 6.83 10.82
N VAL A 120 -0.45 7.66 11.65
CA VAL A 120 0.25 8.61 12.52
C VAL A 120 -0.21 8.39 13.96
N PRO A 121 0.66 8.64 14.95
CA PRO A 121 0.23 8.62 16.35
C PRO A 121 -0.82 9.71 16.60
N ASN A 122 -1.51 9.63 17.72
CA ASN A 122 -2.38 10.73 18.13
C ASN A 122 -1.56 12.02 18.25
N MET A 123 -1.89 13.01 17.41
CA MET A 123 -1.17 14.30 17.31
C MET A 123 -2.00 15.47 17.80
N GLN A 124 -3.06 15.24 18.60
CA GLN A 124 -3.94 16.32 19.10
C GLN A 124 -3.15 17.40 19.84
N ASP A 125 -2.12 17.00 20.57
CA ASP A 125 -1.26 17.91 21.34
C ASP A 125 -0.01 18.38 20.56
N ASN A 126 0.13 18.00 19.29
CA ASN A 126 1.28 18.34 18.45
C ASN A 126 0.87 18.88 17.07
N ILE A 127 0.16 20.00 17.10
CA ILE A 127 -0.31 20.67 15.87
C ILE A 127 0.83 20.99 14.88
N PRO A 128 2.03 21.44 15.32
CA PRO A 128 3.13 21.67 14.40
C PRO A 128 3.52 20.41 13.60
N ALA A 129 3.48 19.23 14.21
CA ALA A 129 3.75 17.97 13.48
C ALA A 129 2.66 17.69 12.43
N VAL A 130 1.37 17.89 12.78
CA VAL A 130 0.25 17.76 11.84
C VAL A 130 0.47 18.67 10.63
N LEU A 131 0.75 19.94 10.86
CA LEU A 131 0.97 20.93 9.80
C LEU A 131 2.17 20.55 8.91
N SER A 132 3.24 20.01 9.51
CA SER A 132 4.40 19.54 8.74
C SER A 132 4.05 18.36 7.81
N VAL A 133 3.26 17.39 8.27
CA VAL A 133 2.78 16.29 7.44
C VAL A 133 1.84 16.79 6.35
N MET A 134 0.91 17.69 6.67
CA MET A 134 0.00 18.28 5.70
C MET A 134 0.74 19.06 4.61
N GLN A 135 1.76 19.85 5.00
CA GLN A 135 2.59 20.57 4.04
C GLN A 135 3.33 19.61 3.11
N TYR A 136 3.90 18.53 3.67
CA TYR A 136 4.57 17.52 2.85
C TYR A 136 3.62 16.85 1.85
N ILE A 137 2.40 16.51 2.29
CA ILE A 137 1.36 15.95 1.43
C ILE A 137 1.02 16.93 0.32
N TYR A 138 0.76 18.19 0.66
CA TYR A 138 0.43 19.24 -0.31
C TYR A 138 1.51 19.37 -1.41
N ASP A 139 2.78 19.30 -1.03
CA ASP A 139 3.90 19.48 -1.96
C ASP A 139 4.20 18.24 -2.83
N ASN A 140 3.84 17.03 -2.38
CA ASN A 140 4.36 15.79 -2.97
C ASN A 140 3.31 14.74 -3.34
N ILE A 141 2.14 14.76 -2.71
CA ILE A 141 1.12 13.70 -2.78
C ILE A 141 -0.16 14.27 -3.38
N MET A 142 -0.76 13.54 -4.30
CA MET A 142 -2.02 13.97 -4.93
C MET A 142 -3.23 13.65 -4.06
N TYR A 143 -3.21 12.51 -3.36
CA TYR A 143 -4.28 12.09 -2.48
C TYR A 143 -3.74 11.21 -1.35
N ALA A 144 -4.01 11.60 -0.10
CA ALA A 144 -3.61 10.84 1.09
C ALA A 144 -4.72 10.83 2.12
N GLU A 145 -4.74 9.77 2.91
CA GLU A 145 -5.55 9.64 4.12
C GLU A 145 -4.62 9.44 5.32
N LEU A 146 -4.85 10.25 6.35
CA LEU A 146 -4.15 10.15 7.63
C LEU A 146 -5.04 9.40 8.61
N ASN A 147 -4.56 8.27 9.09
CA ASN A 147 -5.23 7.46 10.09
C ASN A 147 -4.47 7.53 11.42
N THR A 148 -5.20 7.58 12.50
CA THR A 148 -4.64 7.40 13.85
C THR A 148 -4.97 6.01 14.33
N GLN A 149 -4.06 5.38 15.06
CA GLN A 149 -4.31 4.12 15.77
C GLN A 149 -5.13 4.41 17.04
N SER A 150 -6.38 4.81 16.86
CA SER A 150 -7.30 5.10 17.94
C SER A 150 -8.60 4.34 17.70
N ASP A 151 -8.85 3.37 18.58
CA ASP A 151 -10.08 2.60 18.60
C ASP A 151 -10.99 3.15 19.69
N TYR A 152 -12.28 3.26 19.38
CA TYR A 152 -13.28 3.68 20.34
C TYR A 152 -14.19 2.52 20.73
N CYS A 153 -14.20 2.19 22.02
CA CYS A 153 -15.13 1.17 22.53
C CYS A 153 -16.50 1.79 22.83
N GLN A 154 -17.51 1.43 22.08
CA GLN A 154 -18.89 1.92 22.27
C GLN A 154 -19.53 1.46 23.60
N VAL A 155 -18.97 0.45 24.25
CA VAL A 155 -19.51 -0.11 25.50
C VAL A 155 -18.97 0.62 26.72
N CYS A 156 -17.65 0.83 26.80
CA CYS A 156 -17.01 1.43 27.98
C CYS A 156 -16.50 2.86 27.75
N GLY A 157 -16.57 3.38 26.51
CA GLY A 157 -16.06 4.72 26.19
C GLY A 157 -14.53 4.83 26.10
N TYR A 158 -13.82 3.68 26.10
CA TYR A 158 -12.36 3.69 25.93
C TYR A 158 -12.00 4.27 24.57
N ASP A 159 -11.05 5.19 24.57
CA ASP A 159 -10.45 5.78 23.37
C ASP A 159 -8.94 5.55 23.41
N GLY A 160 -8.42 4.79 22.47
CA GLY A 160 -7.02 4.40 22.41
C GLY A 160 -6.79 3.14 21.58
N GLU A 161 -5.57 2.64 21.54
CA GLU A 161 -5.23 1.44 20.80
C GLU A 161 -5.80 0.18 21.50
N ILE A 162 -6.68 -0.56 20.83
CA ILE A 162 -7.20 -1.85 21.29
C ILE A 162 -6.36 -2.97 20.64
N LYS A 163 -5.64 -3.72 21.46
CA LYS A 163 -4.83 -4.86 20.99
C LYS A 163 -5.60 -6.16 21.18
N ILE A 164 -5.72 -6.93 20.12
CA ILE A 164 -6.21 -8.30 20.20
C ILE A 164 -5.05 -9.17 20.66
N VAL A 165 -5.17 -9.79 21.81
CA VAL A 165 -4.17 -10.70 22.37
C VAL A 165 -4.77 -12.11 22.50
N GLU A 166 -3.91 -13.12 22.36
CA GLU A 166 -4.29 -14.49 22.63
C GLU A 166 -4.24 -14.76 24.13
N GLU A 167 -5.34 -15.25 24.71
CA GLU A 167 -5.38 -15.61 26.12
C GLU A 167 -4.49 -16.83 26.34
N GLU A 168 -3.51 -16.67 27.25
CA GLU A 168 -2.56 -17.76 27.56
C GLU A 168 -3.27 -19.05 27.96
N GLY A 169 -3.01 -20.12 27.21
CA GLY A 169 -3.49 -21.47 27.47
C GLY A 169 -4.87 -21.81 26.93
N SER A 170 -5.66 -20.85 26.39
CA SER A 170 -6.98 -21.12 25.81
C SER A 170 -7.01 -21.04 24.28
N GLY A 171 -6.04 -20.37 23.66
CA GLY A 171 -6.03 -20.04 22.23
C GLY A 171 -7.17 -19.12 21.81
N LYS A 172 -7.85 -18.48 22.76
CA LYS A 172 -8.95 -17.57 22.52
C LYS A 172 -8.42 -16.15 22.35
N LEU A 173 -8.86 -15.45 21.30
CA LEU A 173 -8.56 -14.03 21.10
C LEU A 173 -9.45 -13.16 22.01
N ILE A 174 -8.85 -12.25 22.75
CA ILE A 174 -9.50 -11.30 23.66
C ILE A 174 -9.02 -9.88 23.38
#